data_996a87905f6dda557e1488289a36fa5a
#
_entry.id   996a87905f6dda557e1488289a36fa5a
#
_cell.length_a   1.000
_cell.length_b   1.000
_cell.length_c   1.000
_cell.angle_alpha   90.00
_cell.angle_beta   90.00
_cell.angle_gamma   90.00
#
_symmetry.space_group_name_H-M   'P 1'
#
loop_
_entity.id
_entity.type
_entity.pdbx_description
1 polymer ?
#
loop_
_entity_poly.entity_id
_entity_poly.type
_entity_poly.pdbx_seq_one_letter_code
_entity_poly.pdbx_strand_id
1 'polypeptide(L)'
;ASLWAQIFKDAGLPDGVFNLVNGLGEEAGDALAKHPDVPLISFTGETTTGKTIFRNAAENLKGLSMELGGKSPAIIFADADLDAAIDSTLFGVFSLNGERCTAGSRILVHQDIYEEFCDRYAARARNIVVGDPHDPKTEVGALVHPEHYDKVARYVEIGKTEGRLLAGGGRPE
;
A
#
# COMPACT_ATOMS: atom_id res chain seq x y z
N ALA A 1 0.42 -5.25 17.71
CA ALA A 1 1.83 -5.60 18.05
C ALA A 1 1.94 -6.11 19.51
N SER A 2 1.39 -5.43 20.52
CA SER A 2 1.55 -5.81 21.94
C SER A 2 1.13 -7.24 22.28
N LEU A 3 0.09 -7.77 21.64
CA LEU A 3 -0.32 -9.18 21.82
C LEU A 3 0.75 -10.17 21.37
N TRP A 4 1.59 -9.84 20.37
CA TRP A 4 2.66 -10.74 19.92
C TRP A 4 3.70 -10.98 21.01
N ALA A 5 4.06 -9.95 21.79
CA ALA A 5 4.99 -10.11 22.90
C ALA A 5 4.45 -11.08 23.95
N GLN A 6 3.14 -11.01 24.27
CA GLN A 6 2.50 -11.95 25.18
C GLN A 6 2.45 -13.36 24.60
N ILE A 7 2.05 -13.52 23.33
CA ILE A 7 1.99 -14.83 22.66
C ILE A 7 3.36 -15.51 22.66
N PHE A 8 4.44 -14.78 22.34
CA PHE A 8 5.79 -15.34 22.35
C PHE A 8 6.23 -15.75 23.76
N LYS A 9 5.91 -14.94 24.77
CA LYS A 9 6.18 -15.29 26.18
C LYS A 9 5.42 -16.55 26.61
N ASP A 10 4.13 -16.62 26.30
CA ASP A 10 3.28 -17.78 26.65
C ASP A 10 3.71 -19.05 25.89
N ALA A 11 4.28 -18.91 24.71
CA ALA A 11 4.87 -19.99 23.92
C ALA A 11 6.26 -20.44 24.42
N GLY A 12 6.81 -19.80 25.45
CA GLY A 12 8.10 -20.17 26.05
C GLY A 12 9.32 -19.59 25.35
N LEU A 13 9.16 -18.54 24.54
CA LEU A 13 10.32 -17.85 23.96
C LEU A 13 11.15 -17.23 25.10
N PRO A 14 12.48 -17.47 25.17
CA PRO A 14 13.33 -16.89 26.21
C PRO A 14 13.27 -15.36 26.24
N ASP A 15 13.32 -14.78 27.43
CA ASP A 15 13.35 -13.32 27.61
C ASP A 15 14.55 -12.70 26.86
N GLY A 16 14.29 -11.57 26.20
CA GLY A 16 15.30 -10.84 25.43
C GLY A 16 15.44 -11.25 23.97
N VAL A 17 14.84 -12.39 23.53
CA VAL A 17 14.86 -12.81 22.12
C VAL A 17 13.90 -11.97 21.28
N PHE A 18 12.76 -11.59 21.83
CA PHE A 18 11.82 -10.68 21.20
C PHE A 18 11.53 -9.49 22.13
N ASN A 19 11.88 -8.28 21.67
CA ASN A 19 11.67 -7.06 22.43
C ASN A 19 10.79 -6.10 21.60
N LEU A 20 9.66 -5.69 22.16
CA LEU A 20 8.73 -4.77 21.50
C LEU A 20 8.83 -3.39 22.13
N VAL A 21 9.09 -2.39 21.31
CA VAL A 21 9.06 -0.98 21.67
C VAL A 21 7.99 -0.28 20.84
N ASN A 22 7.01 0.32 21.49
CA ASN A 22 6.00 1.15 20.85
C ASN A 22 6.41 2.63 20.92
N GLY A 23 6.15 3.38 19.86
CA GLY A 23 6.44 4.81 19.81
C GLY A 23 6.28 5.38 18.40
N LEU A 24 6.46 6.68 18.28
CA LEU A 24 6.48 7.35 16.98
C LEU A 24 7.74 6.97 16.20
N GLY A 25 7.62 6.95 14.86
CA GLY A 25 8.74 6.57 13.99
C GLY A 25 9.96 7.47 14.15
N GLU A 26 9.74 8.78 14.31
CA GLU A 26 10.78 9.78 14.52
C GLU A 26 11.44 9.72 15.91
N GLU A 27 10.84 9.04 16.88
CA GLU A 27 11.38 8.83 18.22
C GLU A 27 11.95 7.43 18.38
N ALA A 28 11.10 6.42 18.55
CA ALA A 28 11.51 5.04 18.83
C ALA A 28 12.19 4.39 17.62
N GLY A 29 11.64 4.60 16.41
CA GLY A 29 12.20 4.04 15.16
C GLY A 29 13.55 4.63 14.80
N ASP A 30 13.68 5.96 14.90
CA ASP A 30 14.91 6.66 14.58
C ASP A 30 16.04 6.31 15.57
N ALA A 31 15.72 6.20 16.88
CA ALA A 31 16.66 5.76 17.89
C ALA A 31 17.20 4.35 17.61
N LEU A 32 16.34 3.39 17.22
CA LEU A 32 16.76 2.05 16.83
C LEU A 32 17.61 2.07 15.56
N ALA A 33 17.21 2.88 14.57
CA ALA A 33 17.94 2.97 13.30
C ALA A 33 19.36 3.54 13.47
N LYS A 34 19.58 4.39 14.45
CA LYS A 34 20.89 4.98 14.77
C LYS A 34 21.71 4.17 15.77
N HIS A 35 21.09 3.25 16.53
CA HIS A 35 21.75 2.59 17.65
C HIS A 35 22.94 1.73 17.17
N PRO A 36 24.15 1.89 17.71
CA PRO A 36 25.34 1.19 17.22
C PRO A 36 25.27 -0.33 17.35
N ASP A 37 24.56 -0.82 18.38
CA ASP A 37 24.44 -2.27 18.65
C ASP A 37 23.32 -2.95 17.85
N VAL A 38 22.64 -2.23 16.95
CA VAL A 38 21.66 -2.80 16.01
C VAL A 38 22.35 -3.00 14.65
N PRO A 39 22.81 -4.20 14.32
CA PRO A 39 23.61 -4.42 13.11
C PRO A 39 22.77 -4.58 11.83
N LEU A 40 21.48 -4.91 11.95
CA LEU A 40 20.57 -5.14 10.83
C LEU A 40 19.23 -4.46 11.06
N ILE A 41 18.70 -3.82 10.04
CA ILE A 41 17.35 -3.25 10.05
C ILE A 41 16.54 -3.88 8.92
N SER A 42 15.38 -4.43 9.26
CA SER A 42 14.34 -4.81 8.31
C SER A 42 13.19 -3.81 8.43
N PHE A 43 12.83 -3.15 7.33
CA PHE A 43 11.83 -2.10 7.31
C PHE A 43 10.86 -2.28 6.15
N THR A 44 9.57 -2.19 6.46
CA THR A 44 8.49 -2.10 5.46
C THR A 44 7.76 -0.79 5.67
N GLY A 45 7.64 0.02 4.62
CA GLY A 45 6.91 1.29 4.71
C GLY A 45 7.17 2.26 3.55
N GLU A 46 6.99 3.54 3.81
CA GLU A 46 7.13 4.57 2.79
C GLU A 46 8.59 4.76 2.37
N THR A 47 8.81 5.01 1.07
CA THR A 47 10.13 5.22 0.47
C THR A 47 10.92 6.36 1.11
N THR A 48 10.24 7.44 1.51
CA THR A 48 10.89 8.60 2.18
C THR A 48 11.47 8.20 3.53
N THR A 49 10.73 7.44 4.33
CA THR A 49 11.20 6.88 5.60
C THR A 49 12.35 5.90 5.38
N GLY A 50 12.24 5.02 4.38
CA GLY A 50 13.32 4.11 3.98
C GLY A 50 14.63 4.86 3.66
N LYS A 51 14.56 5.95 2.89
CA LYS A 51 15.72 6.80 2.61
C LYS A 51 16.34 7.40 3.86
N THR A 52 15.53 7.77 4.85
CA THR A 52 16.02 8.29 6.14
C THR A 52 16.75 7.20 6.92
N ILE A 53 16.17 5.99 6.99
CA ILE A 53 16.81 4.83 7.62
C ILE A 53 18.13 4.51 6.93
N PHE A 54 18.20 4.54 5.60
CA PHE A 54 19.45 4.31 4.85
C PHE A 54 20.55 5.28 5.27
N ARG A 55 20.22 6.57 5.38
CA ARG A 55 21.20 7.58 5.82
C ARG A 55 21.70 7.32 7.23
N ASN A 56 20.79 7.00 8.16
CA ASN A 56 21.12 6.73 9.55
C ASN A 56 21.95 5.45 9.72
N ALA A 57 21.66 4.42 8.92
CA ALA A 57 22.36 3.14 8.94
C ALA A 57 23.79 3.21 8.41
N ALA A 58 24.07 4.17 7.52
CA ALA A 58 25.37 4.31 6.88
C ALA A 58 26.51 4.56 7.86
N GLU A 59 26.27 5.32 8.94
CA GLU A 59 27.29 5.64 9.95
C GLU A 59 27.87 4.40 10.63
N ASN A 60 27.06 3.34 10.78
CA ASN A 60 27.45 2.12 11.46
C ASN A 60 27.53 0.91 10.49
N LEU A 61 27.48 1.15 9.17
CA LEU A 61 27.54 0.12 8.13
C LEU A 61 26.54 -1.03 8.35
N LYS A 62 25.30 -0.70 8.77
CA LYS A 62 24.26 -1.69 9.10
C LYS A 62 23.81 -2.45 7.85
N GLY A 63 23.45 -3.72 8.00
CA GLY A 63 22.70 -4.46 7.01
C GLY A 63 21.26 -3.88 6.89
N LEU A 64 20.73 -3.83 5.67
CA LEU A 64 19.37 -3.31 5.41
C LEU A 64 18.58 -4.28 4.55
N SER A 65 17.35 -4.58 4.98
CA SER A 65 16.30 -5.23 4.18
C SER A 65 15.14 -4.26 4.06
N MET A 66 14.86 -3.80 2.85
CA MET A 66 13.89 -2.72 2.61
C MET A 66 12.76 -3.15 1.69
N GLU A 67 11.54 -3.16 2.22
CA GLU A 67 10.30 -3.34 1.49
C GLU A 67 9.58 -1.98 1.41
N LEU A 68 9.59 -1.38 0.23
CA LEU A 68 9.16 0.00 0.01
C LEU A 68 7.98 0.04 -0.97
N GLY A 69 7.42 1.24 -1.15
CA GLY A 69 6.30 1.46 -2.04
C GLY A 69 6.68 1.35 -3.52
N GLY A 70 5.66 1.20 -4.36
CA GLY A 70 5.79 1.10 -5.81
C GLY A 70 4.55 1.60 -6.54
N LYS A 71 4.65 1.63 -7.88
CA LYS A 71 3.58 1.89 -8.82
C LYS A 71 3.68 0.86 -9.96
N SER A 72 3.32 -0.39 -9.60
CA SER A 72 3.48 -1.54 -10.48
C SER A 72 2.64 -1.40 -11.75
N PRO A 73 3.20 -1.67 -12.93
CA PRO A 73 2.43 -1.72 -14.18
C PRO A 73 1.73 -3.08 -14.33
N ALA A 74 0.50 -3.07 -14.85
CA ALA A 74 -0.17 -4.22 -15.44
C ALA A 74 -0.28 -3.98 -16.95
N ILE A 75 0.15 -4.93 -17.77
CA ILE A 75 0.20 -4.77 -19.23
C ILE A 75 -0.83 -5.72 -19.84
N ILE A 76 -1.77 -5.17 -20.62
CA ILE A 76 -2.87 -5.90 -21.25
C ILE A 76 -2.69 -5.85 -22.77
N PHE A 77 -2.41 -6.99 -23.37
CA PHE A 77 -2.29 -7.13 -24.82
C PHE A 77 -3.66 -7.36 -25.49
N ALA A 78 -3.72 -7.15 -26.81
CA ALA A 78 -4.96 -7.23 -27.59
C ALA A 78 -5.63 -8.62 -27.58
N ASP A 79 -4.87 -9.67 -27.38
CA ASP A 79 -5.33 -11.07 -27.32
C ASP A 79 -5.68 -11.54 -25.91
N ALA A 80 -5.68 -10.65 -24.91
CA ALA A 80 -6.04 -10.98 -23.55
C ALA A 80 -7.54 -11.27 -23.41
N ASP A 81 -7.89 -12.19 -22.51
CA ASP A 81 -9.26 -12.32 -22.01
C ASP A 81 -9.61 -11.05 -21.19
N LEU A 82 -10.47 -10.19 -21.77
CA LEU A 82 -10.81 -8.91 -21.17
C LEU A 82 -11.54 -9.03 -19.83
N ASP A 83 -12.40 -10.04 -19.65
CA ASP A 83 -13.11 -10.23 -18.38
C ASP A 83 -12.13 -10.59 -17.26
N ALA A 84 -11.26 -11.54 -17.51
CA ALA A 84 -10.22 -11.96 -16.59
C ALA A 84 -9.21 -10.81 -16.31
N ALA A 85 -8.84 -10.04 -17.33
CA ALA A 85 -7.93 -8.92 -17.20
C ALA A 85 -8.52 -7.78 -16.35
N ILE A 86 -9.81 -7.45 -16.56
CA ILE A 86 -10.53 -6.45 -15.78
C ILE A 86 -10.64 -6.88 -14.32
N ASP A 87 -11.08 -8.09 -14.04
CA ASP A 87 -11.23 -8.59 -12.67
C ASP A 87 -9.90 -8.64 -11.93
N SER A 88 -8.86 -9.14 -12.57
CA SER A 88 -7.51 -9.22 -12.00
C SER A 88 -6.91 -7.85 -11.70
N THR A 89 -7.10 -6.88 -12.60
CA THR A 89 -6.57 -5.52 -12.41
C THR A 89 -7.37 -4.72 -11.38
N LEU A 90 -8.70 -4.90 -11.31
CA LEU A 90 -9.53 -4.31 -10.24
C LEU A 90 -9.11 -4.85 -8.88
N PHE A 91 -9.00 -6.17 -8.74
CA PHE A 91 -8.49 -6.78 -7.51
C PHE A 91 -7.07 -6.31 -7.20
N GLY A 92 -6.20 -6.24 -8.20
CA GLY A 92 -4.81 -5.83 -8.07
C GLY A 92 -4.62 -4.40 -7.56
N VAL A 93 -5.57 -3.49 -7.83
CA VAL A 93 -5.46 -2.10 -7.41
C VAL A 93 -6.36 -1.74 -6.23
N PHE A 94 -7.61 -2.24 -6.17
CA PHE A 94 -8.57 -1.82 -5.13
C PHE A 94 -8.53 -2.67 -3.85
N SER A 95 -8.05 -3.92 -3.93
CA SER A 95 -7.91 -4.72 -2.72
C SER A 95 -6.95 -4.06 -1.71
N LEU A 96 -7.27 -4.17 -0.42
CA LEU A 96 -6.56 -3.49 0.67
C LEU A 96 -6.46 -1.97 0.44
N ASN A 97 -7.54 -1.36 -0.05
CA ASN A 97 -7.65 0.09 -0.31
C ASN A 97 -6.59 0.64 -1.29
N GLY A 98 -5.99 -0.21 -2.13
CA GLY A 98 -4.91 0.18 -3.04
C GLY A 98 -3.57 0.48 -2.36
N GLU A 99 -3.43 0.15 -1.08
CA GLU A 99 -2.27 0.50 -0.25
C GLU A 99 -1.13 -0.52 -0.31
N ARG A 100 -1.26 -1.59 -1.11
CA ARG A 100 -0.19 -2.58 -1.26
C ARG A 100 1.00 -2.01 -2.04
N CYS A 101 2.22 -2.39 -1.64
CA CYS A 101 3.45 -2.07 -2.37
C CYS A 101 3.43 -2.61 -3.81
N THR A 102 2.71 -3.71 -4.05
CA THR A 102 2.55 -4.38 -5.35
C THR A 102 1.27 -3.98 -6.10
N ALA A 103 0.49 -2.98 -5.60
CA ALA A 103 -0.75 -2.57 -6.25
C ALA A 103 -0.51 -2.19 -7.72
N GLY A 104 -1.28 -2.80 -8.64
CA GLY A 104 -1.22 -2.58 -10.09
C GLY A 104 -1.83 -1.23 -10.49
N SER A 105 -1.26 -0.14 -9.98
CA SER A 105 -1.83 1.21 -10.08
C SER A 105 -1.63 1.88 -11.44
N ARG A 106 -0.92 1.24 -12.37
CA ARG A 106 -0.76 1.69 -13.76
C ARG A 106 -1.16 0.55 -14.70
N ILE A 107 -2.25 0.71 -15.42
CA ILE A 107 -2.72 -0.28 -16.39
C ILE A 107 -2.37 0.22 -17.78
N LEU A 108 -1.50 -0.52 -18.48
CA LEU A 108 -1.06 -0.23 -19.85
C LEU A 108 -1.82 -1.14 -20.80
N VAL A 109 -2.73 -0.58 -21.56
CA VAL A 109 -3.65 -1.33 -22.42
C VAL A 109 -3.27 -1.14 -23.88
N HIS A 110 -3.25 -2.24 -24.66
CA HIS A 110 -3.01 -2.17 -26.10
C HIS A 110 -4.06 -1.27 -26.78
N GLN A 111 -3.63 -0.48 -27.76
CA GLN A 111 -4.45 0.53 -28.42
C GLN A 111 -5.75 -0.02 -28.99
N ASP A 112 -5.72 -1.20 -29.60
CA ASP A 112 -6.88 -1.81 -30.28
C ASP A 112 -8.04 -2.15 -29.33
N ILE A 113 -7.76 -2.35 -28.05
CA ILE A 113 -8.76 -2.72 -27.03
C ILE A 113 -8.94 -1.62 -25.97
N TYR A 114 -8.27 -0.48 -26.13
CA TYR A 114 -8.19 0.55 -25.08
C TYR A 114 -9.55 1.11 -24.67
N GLU A 115 -10.37 1.55 -25.63
CA GLU A 115 -11.67 2.15 -25.33
C GLU A 115 -12.64 1.11 -24.74
N GLU A 116 -12.70 -0.09 -25.29
CA GLU A 116 -13.54 -1.17 -24.73
C GLU A 116 -13.10 -1.50 -23.30
N PHE A 117 -11.80 -1.65 -23.07
CA PHE A 117 -11.27 -1.90 -21.74
C PHE A 117 -11.65 -0.78 -20.77
N CYS A 118 -11.45 0.49 -21.15
CA CYS A 118 -11.78 1.64 -20.29
C CYS A 118 -13.26 1.68 -19.91
N ASP A 119 -14.15 1.46 -20.86
CA ASP A 119 -15.60 1.50 -20.63
C ASP A 119 -16.03 0.38 -19.68
N ARG A 120 -15.57 -0.84 -19.93
CA ARG A 120 -15.89 -2.02 -19.10
C ARG A 120 -15.27 -1.91 -17.70
N TYR A 121 -14.02 -1.47 -17.62
CA TYR A 121 -13.31 -1.27 -16.36
C TYR A 121 -14.00 -0.22 -15.49
N ALA A 122 -14.35 0.94 -16.08
CA ALA A 122 -15.05 2.00 -15.37
C ALA A 122 -16.44 1.55 -14.90
N ALA A 123 -17.18 0.79 -15.71
CA ALA A 123 -18.48 0.22 -15.33
C ALA A 123 -18.35 -0.73 -14.12
N ARG A 124 -17.33 -1.59 -14.12
CA ARG A 124 -17.07 -2.52 -12.99
C ARG A 124 -16.60 -1.75 -11.74
N ALA A 125 -15.70 -0.78 -11.90
CA ALA A 125 -15.20 0.03 -10.79
C ALA A 125 -16.31 0.82 -10.06
N ARG A 126 -17.34 1.29 -10.77
CA ARG A 126 -18.49 1.97 -10.15
C ARG A 126 -19.34 1.07 -9.26
N ASN A 127 -19.26 -0.24 -9.45
CA ASN A 127 -20.02 -1.21 -8.68
C ASN A 127 -19.30 -1.69 -7.42
N ILE A 128 -18.06 -1.26 -7.20
CA ILE A 128 -17.31 -1.60 -5.97
C ILE A 128 -18.02 -0.97 -4.77
N VAL A 129 -18.37 -1.81 -3.79
CA VAL A 129 -19.05 -1.37 -2.57
C VAL A 129 -18.02 -0.86 -1.57
N VAL A 130 -18.06 0.46 -1.34
CA VAL A 130 -17.23 1.12 -0.32
C VAL A 130 -18.08 1.32 0.94
N GLY A 131 -17.58 0.89 2.11
CA GLY A 131 -18.40 0.97 3.32
C GLY A 131 -17.72 0.48 4.60
N ASP A 132 -18.55 0.14 5.60
CA ASP A 132 -18.10 -0.41 6.88
C ASP A 132 -17.43 -1.77 6.66
N PRO A 133 -16.19 -1.99 7.13
CA PRO A 133 -15.48 -3.27 6.99
C PRO A 133 -16.14 -4.43 7.74
N HIS A 134 -17.09 -4.17 8.63
CA HIS A 134 -17.88 -5.21 9.32
C HIS A 134 -19.10 -5.66 8.49
N ASP A 135 -19.50 -4.93 7.45
CA ASP A 135 -20.53 -5.38 6.53
C ASP A 135 -19.91 -6.37 5.52
N PRO A 136 -20.40 -7.62 5.42
CA PRO A 136 -19.88 -8.62 4.48
C PRO A 136 -20.03 -8.24 3.01
N LYS A 137 -20.81 -7.21 2.68
CA LYS A 137 -20.95 -6.69 1.32
C LYS A 137 -19.88 -5.65 0.95
N THR A 138 -19.18 -5.11 1.93
CA THR A 138 -18.14 -4.12 1.69
C THR A 138 -16.90 -4.75 1.05
N GLU A 139 -16.48 -4.20 -0.07
CA GLU A 139 -15.27 -4.63 -0.80
C GLU A 139 -14.07 -3.75 -0.48
N VAL A 140 -14.31 -2.46 -0.19
CA VAL A 140 -13.28 -1.47 0.13
C VAL A 140 -13.71 -0.69 1.37
N GLY A 141 -12.86 -0.68 2.39
CA GLY A 141 -13.10 0.04 3.65
C GLY A 141 -12.57 1.48 3.64
N ALA A 142 -12.59 2.10 4.82
CA ALA A 142 -12.03 3.42 5.01
C ALA A 142 -10.50 3.42 4.98
N LEU A 143 -9.91 4.52 4.52
CA LEU A 143 -8.49 4.79 4.71
C LEU A 143 -8.17 4.89 6.21
N VAL A 144 -7.01 4.37 6.61
CA VAL A 144 -6.66 4.15 8.02
C VAL A 144 -6.52 5.44 8.85
N HIS A 145 -6.19 6.57 8.21
CA HIS A 145 -5.88 7.82 8.92
C HIS A 145 -6.34 9.05 8.13
N PRO A 146 -6.85 10.11 8.79
CA PRO A 146 -7.29 11.34 8.13
C PRO A 146 -6.22 12.01 7.26
N GLU A 147 -4.97 12.08 7.73
CA GLU A 147 -3.86 12.65 6.94
C GLU A 147 -3.60 11.88 5.65
N HIS A 148 -3.76 10.56 5.69
CA HIS A 148 -3.65 9.74 4.50
C HIS A 148 -4.81 9.99 3.53
N TYR A 149 -6.03 10.14 4.05
CA TYR A 149 -7.19 10.56 3.26
C TYR A 149 -6.93 11.89 2.55
N ASP A 150 -6.45 12.91 3.26
CA ASP A 150 -6.15 14.22 2.70
C ASP A 150 -5.07 14.15 1.61
N LYS A 151 -4.07 13.30 1.82
CA LYS A 151 -3.02 13.03 0.82
C LYS A 151 -3.63 12.43 -0.46
N VAL A 152 -4.45 11.38 -0.33
CA VAL A 152 -5.11 10.72 -1.46
C VAL A 152 -6.05 11.68 -2.18
N ALA A 153 -6.90 12.41 -1.46
CA ALA A 153 -7.83 13.39 -2.02
C ALA A 153 -7.09 14.46 -2.85
N ARG A 154 -5.97 14.98 -2.32
CA ARG A 154 -5.13 15.94 -3.07
C ARG A 154 -4.59 15.35 -4.37
N TYR A 155 -4.13 14.09 -4.37
CA TYR A 155 -3.66 13.44 -5.59
C TYR A 155 -4.79 13.18 -6.59
N VAL A 156 -6.00 12.89 -6.11
CA VAL A 156 -7.19 12.77 -6.97
C VAL A 156 -7.48 14.10 -7.69
N GLU A 157 -7.41 15.23 -6.96
CA GLU A 157 -7.61 16.56 -7.58
C GLU A 157 -6.51 16.88 -8.62
N ILE A 158 -5.26 16.53 -8.35
CA ILE A 158 -4.18 16.65 -9.36
C ILE A 158 -4.51 15.78 -10.57
N GLY A 159 -4.88 14.53 -10.37
CA GLY A 159 -5.22 13.61 -11.46
C GLY A 159 -6.36 14.09 -12.36
N LYS A 160 -7.35 14.78 -11.79
CA LYS A 160 -8.45 15.41 -12.57
C LYS A 160 -7.97 16.51 -13.54
N THR A 161 -6.82 17.13 -13.24
CA THR A 161 -6.22 18.14 -14.13
C THR A 161 -5.28 17.55 -15.17
N GLU A 162 -4.78 16.33 -14.96
CA GLU A 162 -3.79 15.69 -15.80
C GLU A 162 -4.37 14.59 -16.71
N GLY A 163 -5.59 14.12 -16.42
CA GLY A 163 -6.22 13.04 -17.15
C GLY A 163 -7.74 13.09 -17.18
N ARG A 164 -8.33 12.19 -17.96
CA ARG A 164 -9.79 12.00 -18.04
C ARG A 164 -10.26 11.13 -16.90
N LEU A 165 -11.08 11.66 -16.00
CA LEU A 165 -11.73 10.89 -14.95
C LEU A 165 -12.86 10.03 -15.54
N LEU A 166 -12.76 8.71 -15.39
CA LEU A 166 -13.77 7.76 -15.88
C LEU A 166 -14.73 7.30 -14.79
N ALA A 167 -14.24 7.13 -13.54
CA ALA A 167 -15.04 6.69 -12.40
C ALA A 167 -14.40 7.13 -11.09
N GLY A 168 -15.20 7.22 -10.02
CA GLY A 168 -14.72 7.54 -8.67
C GLY A 168 -14.28 8.99 -8.49
N GLY A 169 -13.26 9.19 -7.67
CA GLY A 169 -12.69 10.52 -7.38
C GLY A 169 -13.54 11.40 -6.47
N GLY A 170 -14.51 10.83 -5.79
CA GLY A 170 -15.36 11.48 -4.79
C GLY A 170 -15.31 10.75 -3.44
N ARG A 171 -15.93 11.37 -2.43
CA ARG A 171 -16.18 10.72 -1.15
C ARG A 171 -17.50 9.94 -1.26
N PRO A 172 -17.58 8.67 -0.83
CA PRO A 172 -18.86 7.96 -0.73
C PRO A 172 -19.79 8.67 0.27
N GLU A 173 -21.10 8.58 0.01
CA GLU A 173 -22.16 9.12 0.88
C GLU A 173 -22.27 8.34 2.20
#